data_b32e4e4dcbe77e5c934c559ab79f6060
#
_entry.id   b32e4e4dcbe77e5c934c559ab79f6060
#
_cell.length_a   1.000
_cell.length_b   1.000
_cell.length_c   1.000
_cell.angle_alpha   90.00
_cell.angle_beta   90.00
_cell.angle_gamma   90.00
#
_symmetry.space_group_name_H-M   'P 1'
#
loop_
_entity.id
_entity.type
_entity.pdbx_description
1 polymer ?
#
loop_
_entity_poly.entity_id
_entity_poly.type
_entity_poly.pdbx_seq_one_letter_code
_entity_poly.pdbx_strand_id
1 'polypeptide(L)'
;MKELCPAEALHEECGVFGIYDSTGKTNMVSAVYSALYALQHRGQESCGIALNVDGVLTGYRDLGLVSEVFTPRVLADLPQDAKMATGHVRYATSGQRTRANAQPMVLHHCKGTMAICHNGNLTNAPQLRHKLEMNGSIFHGTSDTEVIGYLLTQNRLISPDIETAVCRTMEQIVGAYSLVIMTHTKLIAARDPNGFRPLCIGQLPDGSGWAFASESCALDAVGARFVRDVLPGEIVVADYTGLRTIRTHCGTAPHTMCVFEYIYFARPDSIIEGTCVHDARLQAGRFLAQEHPVEADVVIGAPDSGLDAALGYAKESGIPYGVGFIKNKYVGRTFIQGSQAQRESSVRIKLNAISSTVAGKRVVLVDDSIVRGTTSARTIKLLRDAGAKEVHYRISAPPFAHPCYFGTDIPDEKDLIATGHTVEEIRQIVGADSLGYLSIEHVTQLAIHSKCGFCTGCFTGHYPVPAPNETMDIVYDKPLSQSQTKKRL
;
A
#
# COMPACT_ATOMS: atom_id res chain seq x y z
N MET A 1 12.25 18.24 -23.00
CA MET A 1 11.03 17.44 -23.03
C MET A 1 11.08 16.53 -21.81
N LYS A 2 10.29 16.83 -20.76
CA LYS A 2 10.15 15.92 -19.62
C LYS A 2 9.37 14.71 -20.12
N GLU A 3 10.00 13.55 -20.11
CA GLU A 3 9.30 12.29 -20.31
C GLU A 3 8.33 12.11 -19.14
N LEU A 4 7.06 12.31 -19.42
CA LEU A 4 5.97 11.97 -18.52
C LEU A 4 5.93 10.44 -18.43
N CYS A 5 6.37 9.89 -17.32
CA CYS A 5 6.02 8.52 -16.93
C CYS A 5 4.50 8.45 -16.80
N PRO A 6 3.78 7.64 -17.57
CA PRO A 6 2.34 7.52 -17.42
C PRO A 6 2.01 6.57 -16.27
N ALA A 7 1.84 7.12 -15.10
CA ALA A 7 1.15 6.43 -14.03
C ALA A 7 -0.36 6.54 -14.30
N GLU A 8 -0.95 5.53 -14.91
CA GLU A 8 -2.34 5.52 -15.37
C GLU A 8 -3.34 4.88 -14.39
N ALA A 9 -2.88 4.40 -13.23
CA ALA A 9 -3.72 3.82 -12.19
C ALA A 9 -3.26 4.31 -10.83
N LEU A 10 -4.14 4.25 -9.83
CA LEU A 10 -3.72 4.33 -8.43
C LEU A 10 -2.59 3.34 -8.19
N HIS A 11 -1.53 3.83 -7.59
CA HIS A 11 -0.36 3.01 -7.33
C HIS A 11 -0.43 2.47 -5.91
N GLU A 12 0.09 1.27 -5.77
CA GLU A 12 0.01 0.43 -4.58
C GLU A 12 0.86 0.97 -3.44
N GLU A 13 0.67 0.41 -2.27
CA GLU A 13 1.39 0.75 -1.06
C GLU A 13 2.38 -0.35 -0.68
N CYS A 14 3.33 -0.01 0.21
CA CYS A 14 4.29 -0.98 0.72
C CYS A 14 3.64 -2.10 1.54
N GLY A 15 4.32 -3.25 1.63
CA GLY A 15 4.01 -4.34 2.53
C GLY A 15 5.21 -4.69 3.40
N VAL A 16 4.98 -4.80 4.72
CA VAL A 16 5.98 -5.21 5.70
C VAL A 16 5.66 -6.58 6.26
N PHE A 17 6.72 -7.35 6.54
CA PHE A 17 6.62 -8.64 7.21
C PHE A 17 7.80 -8.86 8.15
N GLY A 18 7.56 -9.52 9.28
CA GLY A 18 8.60 -9.96 10.18
C GLY A 18 8.20 -11.24 10.88
N ILE A 19 9.18 -12.12 11.19
CA ILE A 19 8.95 -13.41 11.81
C ILE A 19 10.07 -13.73 12.80
N TYR A 20 9.69 -14.26 13.95
CA TYR A 20 10.58 -14.76 15.00
C TYR A 20 10.14 -16.16 15.42
N ASP A 21 11.06 -17.12 15.41
CA ASP A 21 10.86 -18.47 15.92
C ASP A 21 11.94 -18.81 16.95
N SER A 22 11.55 -18.95 18.20
CA SER A 22 12.45 -19.28 19.31
C SER A 22 13.09 -20.66 19.17
N THR A 23 12.43 -21.58 18.49
CA THR A 23 12.87 -22.97 18.31
C THR A 23 13.84 -23.16 17.15
N GLY A 24 13.83 -22.24 16.17
CA GLY A 24 14.61 -22.34 14.94
C GLY A 24 14.17 -23.46 14.00
N LYS A 25 12.94 -23.97 14.13
CA LYS A 25 12.39 -25.01 13.25
C LYS A 25 11.83 -24.46 11.94
N THR A 26 11.45 -23.18 11.93
CA THR A 26 10.90 -22.52 10.76
C THR A 26 12.02 -22.18 9.77
N ASN A 27 11.87 -22.57 8.51
CA ASN A 27 12.75 -22.07 7.45
C ASN A 27 12.39 -20.61 7.16
N MET A 28 13.19 -19.69 7.71
CA MET A 28 12.94 -18.24 7.63
C MET A 28 12.96 -17.71 6.20
N VAL A 29 13.84 -18.22 5.34
CA VAL A 29 13.96 -17.81 3.94
C VAL A 29 12.67 -18.12 3.19
N SER A 30 12.17 -19.36 3.32
CA SER A 30 10.92 -19.78 2.67
C SER A 30 9.71 -19.05 3.24
N ALA A 31 9.66 -18.85 4.57
CA ALA A 31 8.55 -18.16 5.22
C ALA A 31 8.45 -16.69 4.75
N VAL A 32 9.55 -15.93 4.80
CA VAL A 32 9.54 -14.54 4.36
C VAL A 32 9.26 -14.41 2.86
N TYR A 33 9.85 -15.29 2.03
CA TYR A 33 9.55 -15.33 0.60
C TYR A 33 8.05 -15.51 0.35
N SER A 34 7.41 -16.50 1.00
CA SER A 34 5.97 -16.77 0.85
C SER A 34 5.11 -15.60 1.32
N ALA A 35 5.45 -14.99 2.45
CA ALA A 35 4.76 -13.81 2.97
C ALA A 35 4.87 -12.60 2.02
N LEU A 36 6.07 -12.33 1.50
CA LEU A 36 6.26 -11.23 0.54
C LEU A 36 5.53 -11.50 -0.78
N TYR A 37 5.49 -12.75 -1.22
CA TYR A 37 4.72 -13.13 -2.41
C TYR A 37 3.22 -12.93 -2.19
N ALA A 38 2.70 -13.23 -0.98
CA ALA A 38 1.32 -12.93 -0.60
C ALA A 38 1.02 -11.43 -0.53
N LEU A 39 2.02 -10.60 -0.19
CA LEU A 39 1.94 -9.13 -0.14
C LEU A 39 2.32 -8.44 -1.47
N GLN A 40 2.63 -9.18 -2.54
CA GLN A 40 3.13 -8.61 -3.81
C GLN A 40 2.19 -7.56 -4.41
N HIS A 41 0.88 -7.67 -4.17
CA HIS A 41 -0.11 -6.70 -4.62
C HIS A 41 0.13 -5.30 -4.03
N ARG A 42 0.77 -5.19 -2.85
CA ARG A 42 1.10 -3.92 -2.19
C ARG A 42 2.32 -3.22 -2.76
N GLY A 43 3.29 -3.96 -3.32
CA GLY A 43 4.51 -3.36 -3.83
C GLY A 43 5.14 -4.15 -4.97
N GLN A 44 5.42 -3.50 -6.10
CA GLN A 44 5.94 -4.16 -7.31
C GLN A 44 7.24 -3.52 -7.84
N GLU A 45 7.80 -2.54 -7.14
CA GLU A 45 9.00 -1.82 -7.57
C GLU A 45 10.29 -2.48 -7.09
N SER A 46 10.32 -2.83 -5.83
CA SER A 46 11.47 -3.49 -5.21
C SER A 46 11.04 -4.35 -4.04
N CYS A 47 11.86 -5.30 -3.69
CA CYS A 47 11.65 -6.14 -2.52
C CYS A 47 12.98 -6.51 -1.85
N GLY A 48 12.91 -6.97 -0.61
CA GLY A 48 14.08 -7.39 0.13
C GLY A 48 13.75 -8.24 1.33
N ILE A 49 14.74 -9.01 1.77
CA ILE A 49 14.74 -9.87 2.95
C ILE A 49 15.97 -9.55 3.78
N ALA A 50 15.83 -9.47 5.11
CA ALA A 50 16.93 -9.48 6.06
C ALA A 50 16.73 -10.64 7.02
N LEU A 51 17.81 -11.34 7.32
CA LEU A 51 17.88 -12.55 8.14
C LEU A 51 18.81 -12.30 9.32
N ASN A 52 18.51 -12.90 10.45
CA ASN A 52 19.35 -12.87 11.65
C ASN A 52 19.77 -14.29 12.03
N VAL A 53 21.07 -14.53 11.91
CA VAL A 53 21.73 -15.75 12.36
C VAL A 53 22.63 -15.40 13.53
N ASP A 54 22.32 -15.89 14.70
CA ASP A 54 23.10 -15.68 15.94
C ASP A 54 23.50 -14.21 16.19
N GLY A 55 22.56 -13.28 15.93
CA GLY A 55 22.78 -11.85 16.11
C GLY A 55 23.44 -11.13 14.92
N VAL A 56 23.86 -11.86 13.88
CA VAL A 56 24.42 -11.27 12.65
C VAL A 56 23.31 -11.08 11.63
N LEU A 57 23.10 -9.84 11.20
CA LEU A 57 22.09 -9.50 10.21
C LEU A 57 22.68 -9.49 8.80
N THR A 58 22.07 -10.29 7.92
CA THR A 58 22.39 -10.35 6.49
C THR A 58 21.16 -9.97 5.69
N GLY A 59 21.29 -9.12 4.68
CA GLY A 59 20.16 -8.70 3.85
C GLY A 59 20.46 -8.79 2.36
N TYR A 60 19.42 -9.11 1.58
CA TYR A 60 19.41 -9.01 0.13
C TYR A 60 18.18 -8.26 -0.33
N ARG A 61 18.37 -7.29 -1.22
CA ARG A 61 17.29 -6.45 -1.77
C ARG A 61 17.65 -5.97 -3.16
N ASP A 62 16.62 -5.89 -4.02
CA ASP A 62 16.82 -5.37 -5.38
C ASP A 62 15.50 -4.81 -5.95
N LEU A 63 15.59 -4.21 -7.14
CA LEU A 63 14.45 -3.76 -7.94
C LEU A 63 13.81 -4.95 -8.65
N GLY A 64 12.49 -5.03 -8.65
CA GLY A 64 11.71 -6.07 -9.31
C GLY A 64 10.71 -6.75 -8.39
N LEU A 65 9.96 -7.69 -8.94
CA LEU A 65 9.00 -8.52 -8.21
C LEU A 65 9.73 -9.55 -7.32
N VAL A 66 9.03 -10.05 -6.32
CA VAL A 66 9.57 -11.06 -5.39
C VAL A 66 10.14 -12.28 -6.13
N SER A 67 9.43 -12.78 -7.14
CA SER A 67 9.88 -13.92 -7.95
C SER A 67 11.04 -13.60 -8.90
N GLU A 68 11.23 -12.35 -9.25
CA GLU A 68 12.33 -11.89 -10.12
C GLU A 68 13.61 -11.67 -9.31
N VAL A 69 13.48 -11.06 -8.13
CA VAL A 69 14.60 -10.74 -7.23
C VAL A 69 15.09 -12.00 -6.50
N PHE A 70 14.18 -12.79 -5.96
CA PHE A 70 14.49 -13.99 -5.19
C PHE A 70 14.40 -15.25 -6.06
N THR A 71 15.32 -15.35 -7.03
CA THR A 71 15.50 -16.57 -7.84
C THR A 71 15.91 -17.75 -6.97
N PRO A 72 15.73 -19.02 -7.41
CA PRO A 72 16.18 -20.21 -6.67
C PRO A 72 17.65 -20.15 -6.22
N ARG A 73 18.51 -19.53 -7.02
CA ARG A 73 19.93 -19.32 -6.69
C ARG A 73 20.08 -18.33 -5.52
N VAL A 74 19.43 -17.17 -5.58
CA VAL A 74 19.49 -16.16 -4.52
C VAL A 74 18.95 -16.74 -3.21
N LEU A 75 17.83 -17.48 -3.25
CA LEU A 75 17.25 -18.12 -2.08
C LEU A 75 18.19 -19.18 -1.46
N ALA A 76 18.93 -19.92 -2.29
CA ALA A 76 19.89 -20.91 -1.82
C ALA A 76 21.15 -20.27 -1.21
N ASP A 77 21.55 -19.09 -1.67
CA ASP A 77 22.70 -18.35 -1.16
C ASP A 77 22.42 -17.62 0.16
N LEU A 78 21.13 -17.50 0.58
CA LEU A 78 20.75 -16.89 1.84
C LEU A 78 20.98 -17.87 3.02
N PRO A 79 21.35 -17.36 4.23
CA PRO A 79 21.49 -18.18 5.43
C PRO A 79 20.20 -18.93 5.78
N GLN A 80 20.28 -20.26 5.94
CA GLN A 80 19.12 -21.13 6.18
C GLN A 80 18.81 -21.38 7.67
N ASP A 81 19.73 -21.01 8.56
CA ASP A 81 19.70 -21.26 10.01
C ASP A 81 19.25 -20.04 10.83
N ALA A 82 18.65 -19.04 10.18
CA ALA A 82 18.11 -17.86 10.84
C ALA A 82 16.93 -18.20 11.77
N LYS A 83 16.85 -17.52 12.91
CA LYS A 83 15.71 -17.58 13.86
C LYS A 83 14.81 -16.37 13.79
N MET A 84 15.22 -15.34 13.09
CA MET A 84 14.50 -14.10 12.91
C MET A 84 14.70 -13.60 11.48
N ALA A 85 13.64 -13.05 10.90
CA ALA A 85 13.72 -12.47 9.58
C ALA A 85 12.72 -11.34 9.42
N THR A 86 13.01 -10.39 8.52
CA THR A 86 12.07 -9.36 8.08
C THR A 86 12.14 -9.18 6.58
N GLY A 87 11.03 -8.78 5.98
CA GLY A 87 10.92 -8.57 4.54
C GLY A 87 10.02 -7.40 4.19
N HIS A 88 10.20 -6.92 2.98
CA HIS A 88 9.49 -5.75 2.47
C HIS A 88 9.22 -5.88 0.99
N VAL A 89 8.02 -5.46 0.55
CA VAL A 89 7.69 -5.14 -0.84
C VAL A 89 7.39 -3.65 -0.93
N ARG A 90 8.04 -2.97 -1.87
CA ARG A 90 7.98 -1.51 -1.98
C ARG A 90 7.24 -1.06 -3.22
N TYR A 91 6.41 -0.05 -3.01
CA TYR A 91 6.03 0.90 -4.04
C TYR A 91 6.55 2.29 -3.65
N ALA A 92 7.09 3.07 -4.60
CA ALA A 92 7.66 4.38 -4.29
C ALA A 92 6.57 5.43 -4.14
N THR A 93 6.13 5.67 -2.91
CA THR A 93 5.27 6.81 -2.53
C THR A 93 6.10 8.04 -2.20
N SER A 94 7.31 7.84 -1.68
CA SER A 94 8.32 8.86 -1.44
C SER A 94 9.69 8.39 -1.87
N GLY A 95 10.51 9.31 -2.38
CA GLY A 95 11.87 9.04 -2.82
C GLY A 95 11.98 8.42 -4.21
N GLN A 96 13.20 8.39 -4.74
CA GLN A 96 13.50 7.90 -6.08
C GLN A 96 13.39 6.36 -6.19
N ARG A 97 13.07 5.89 -7.39
CA ARG A 97 13.06 4.47 -7.73
C ARG A 97 14.49 3.95 -7.90
N THR A 98 15.15 3.69 -6.79
CA THR A 98 16.53 3.22 -6.75
C THR A 98 16.71 2.08 -5.75
N ARG A 99 17.72 1.24 -5.97
CA ARG A 99 18.09 0.16 -5.04
C ARG A 99 18.44 0.69 -3.64
N ALA A 100 18.93 1.93 -3.53
CA ALA A 100 19.26 2.56 -2.25
C ALA A 100 18.02 2.69 -1.35
N ASN A 101 16.85 2.94 -1.95
CA ASN A 101 15.57 3.07 -1.25
C ASN A 101 14.84 1.74 -1.02
N ALA A 102 15.33 0.63 -1.59
CA ALA A 102 14.76 -0.69 -1.31
C ALA A 102 14.94 -1.08 0.15
N GLN A 103 13.96 -1.75 0.73
CA GLN A 103 13.94 -2.18 2.13
C GLN A 103 13.93 -3.72 2.21
N PRO A 104 14.34 -4.33 3.36
CA PRO A 104 14.72 -3.71 4.64
C PRO A 104 15.98 -2.85 4.56
N MET A 105 16.00 -1.71 5.25
CA MET A 105 17.21 -0.92 5.43
C MET A 105 18.03 -1.51 6.57
N VAL A 106 19.23 -2.03 6.26
CA VAL A 106 20.16 -2.55 7.26
C VAL A 106 21.12 -1.43 7.66
N LEU A 107 21.11 -1.09 8.94
CA LEU A 107 21.88 0.00 9.51
C LEU A 107 22.85 -0.54 10.57
N HIS A 108 24.12 -0.16 10.47
CA HIS A 108 25.16 -0.53 11.41
C HIS A 108 25.51 0.66 12.31
N HIS A 109 25.47 0.46 13.62
CA HIS A 109 25.87 1.48 14.58
C HIS A 109 26.53 0.87 15.83
N CYS A 110 27.12 1.68 16.70
CA CYS A 110 27.93 1.20 17.83
C CYS A 110 27.15 0.38 18.88
N LYS A 111 25.82 0.41 18.89
CA LYS A 111 24.98 -0.43 19.77
C LYS A 111 24.48 -1.73 19.08
N GLY A 112 24.96 -2.00 17.88
CA GLY A 112 24.58 -3.18 17.10
C GLY A 112 23.98 -2.85 15.74
N THR A 113 23.57 -3.88 15.01
CA THR A 113 22.92 -3.74 13.68
C THR A 113 21.42 -3.84 13.84
N MET A 114 20.67 -3.10 13.01
CA MET A 114 19.22 -3.23 12.90
C MET A 114 18.79 -3.23 11.43
N ALA A 115 17.65 -3.88 11.14
CA ALA A 115 16.99 -3.84 9.86
C ALA A 115 15.60 -3.22 10.05
N ILE A 116 15.21 -2.30 9.17
CA ILE A 116 13.95 -1.55 9.27
C ILE A 116 13.14 -1.73 8.00
N CYS A 117 11.86 -2.09 8.17
CA CYS A 117 10.82 -2.05 7.15
C CYS A 117 9.77 -1.02 7.54
N HIS A 118 9.32 -0.23 6.58
CA HIS A 118 8.35 0.83 6.77
C HIS A 118 7.29 0.79 5.67
N ASN A 119 6.02 0.81 6.08
CA ASN A 119 4.86 1.07 5.23
C ASN A 119 4.18 2.36 5.70
N GLY A 120 4.11 3.35 4.83
CA GLY A 120 3.52 4.66 5.09
C GLY A 120 4.33 5.80 4.50
N ASN A 121 4.08 7.02 5.00
CA ASN A 121 4.80 8.23 4.61
C ASN A 121 4.77 9.26 5.73
N LEU A 122 5.93 9.85 6.04
CA LEU A 122 6.06 10.88 7.06
C LEU A 122 5.84 12.27 6.46
N THR A 123 4.93 13.04 7.05
CA THR A 123 4.65 14.41 6.62
C THR A 123 5.74 15.40 7.03
N ASN A 124 6.53 15.07 8.06
CA ASN A 124 7.64 15.90 8.55
C ASN A 124 9.04 15.35 8.18
N ALA A 125 9.11 14.37 7.25
CA ALA A 125 10.39 13.82 6.82
C ALA A 125 11.37 14.88 6.27
N PRO A 126 10.96 15.86 5.46
CA PRO A 126 11.85 16.89 4.94
C PRO A 126 12.53 17.71 6.04
N GLN A 127 11.78 18.15 7.03
CA GLN A 127 12.31 18.96 8.16
C GLN A 127 13.27 18.14 9.04
N LEU A 128 12.88 16.88 9.31
CA LEU A 128 13.72 15.97 10.08
C LEU A 128 15.02 15.65 9.35
N ARG A 129 14.94 15.40 8.05
CA ARG A 129 16.10 15.16 7.20
C ARG A 129 17.05 16.33 7.20
N HIS A 130 16.56 17.55 6.97
CA HIS A 130 17.37 18.75 7.01
C HIS A 130 18.08 18.90 8.36
N LYS A 131 17.38 18.70 9.48
CA LYS A 131 17.98 18.72 10.82
C LYS A 131 19.09 17.68 10.98
N LEU A 132 18.89 16.47 10.46
CA LEU A 132 19.88 15.40 10.52
C LEU A 132 21.11 15.71 9.68
N GLU A 133 20.94 16.22 8.46
CA GLU A 133 22.02 16.64 7.55
C GLU A 133 22.87 17.77 8.17
N MET A 134 22.21 18.77 8.76
CA MET A 134 22.91 19.85 9.49
C MET A 134 23.70 19.37 10.71
N ASN A 135 23.33 18.20 11.26
CA ASN A 135 24.06 17.52 12.34
C ASN A 135 25.08 16.48 11.82
N GLY A 136 25.37 16.49 10.52
CA GLY A 136 26.41 15.66 9.89
C GLY A 136 25.96 14.26 9.49
N SER A 137 24.67 13.95 9.47
CA SER A 137 24.17 12.67 8.94
C SER A 137 24.34 12.63 7.42
N ILE A 138 24.86 11.52 6.89
CA ILE A 138 25.07 11.29 5.46
C ILE A 138 24.02 10.33 4.96
N PHE A 139 23.15 10.78 4.05
CA PHE A 139 22.09 9.98 3.47
C PHE A 139 22.55 9.32 2.17
N HIS A 140 22.14 8.08 1.96
CA HIS A 140 22.42 7.29 0.75
C HIS A 140 21.22 7.21 -0.19
N GLY A 141 20.01 7.39 0.36
CA GLY A 141 18.76 7.36 -0.36
C GLY A 141 17.94 8.64 -0.16
N THR A 142 16.73 8.60 -0.72
CA THR A 142 15.77 9.70 -0.63
C THR A 142 14.50 9.32 0.15
N SER A 143 14.48 8.10 0.73
CA SER A 143 13.34 7.58 1.49
C SER A 143 13.26 8.20 2.89
N ASP A 144 12.05 8.43 3.36
CA ASP A 144 11.74 8.80 4.75
C ASP A 144 12.10 7.69 5.75
N THR A 145 12.12 6.42 5.31
CA THR A 145 12.60 5.28 6.12
C THR A 145 14.04 5.48 6.61
N GLU A 146 14.90 6.10 5.80
CA GLU A 146 16.27 6.42 6.20
C GLU A 146 16.29 7.49 7.29
N VAL A 147 15.36 8.45 7.25
CA VAL A 147 15.17 9.44 8.33
C VAL A 147 14.79 8.75 9.64
N ILE A 148 13.82 7.80 9.58
CA ILE A 148 13.44 6.99 10.75
C ILE A 148 14.65 6.25 11.31
N GLY A 149 15.46 5.64 10.44
CA GLY A 149 16.66 4.90 10.84
C GLY A 149 17.68 5.75 11.58
N TYR A 150 17.96 6.97 11.10
CA TYR A 150 18.88 7.90 11.76
C TYR A 150 18.34 8.38 13.10
N LEU A 151 17.05 8.75 13.18
CA LEU A 151 16.42 9.17 14.44
C LEU A 151 16.45 8.04 15.47
N LEU A 152 16.09 6.82 15.05
CA LEU A 152 16.12 5.65 15.91
C LEU A 152 17.55 5.37 16.43
N THR A 153 18.56 5.52 15.58
CA THR A 153 19.96 5.38 15.96
C THR A 153 20.37 6.43 17.00
N GLN A 154 20.04 7.71 16.77
CA GLN A 154 20.33 8.79 17.73
C GLN A 154 19.63 8.54 19.07
N ASN A 155 18.34 8.18 19.04
CA ASN A 155 17.57 7.87 20.25
C ASN A 155 18.15 6.63 20.96
N ARG A 156 18.63 5.61 20.21
CA ARG A 156 19.23 4.40 20.81
C ARG A 156 20.53 4.69 21.55
N LEU A 157 21.32 5.69 21.12
CA LEU A 157 22.56 6.08 21.81
C LEU A 157 22.31 6.60 23.22
N ILE A 158 21.19 7.30 23.43
CA ILE A 158 20.83 7.95 24.70
C ILE A 158 19.75 7.19 25.48
N SER A 159 19.29 6.04 24.98
CA SER A 159 18.26 5.22 25.64
C SER A 159 18.88 3.93 26.23
N PRO A 160 18.32 3.40 27.33
CA PRO A 160 18.79 2.17 27.96
C PRO A 160 18.60 0.96 27.04
N ASP A 161 17.50 0.92 26.28
CA ASP A 161 17.11 -0.17 25.41
C ASP A 161 16.52 0.35 24.10
N ILE A 162 16.26 -0.56 23.16
CA ILE A 162 15.73 -0.24 21.84
C ILE A 162 14.23 0.16 21.92
N GLU A 163 13.48 -0.40 22.85
CA GLU A 163 12.06 -0.09 23.05
C GLU A 163 11.87 1.39 23.42
N THR A 164 12.67 1.88 24.37
CA THR A 164 12.69 3.30 24.74
C THR A 164 13.11 4.18 23.57
N ALA A 165 14.05 3.72 22.75
CA ALA A 165 14.47 4.46 21.55
C ALA A 165 13.35 4.52 20.51
N VAL A 166 12.59 3.45 20.31
CA VAL A 166 11.39 3.44 19.43
C VAL A 166 10.34 4.41 19.97
N CYS A 167 10.01 4.37 21.27
CA CYS A 167 9.08 5.33 21.88
C CYS A 167 9.48 6.78 21.59
N ARG A 168 10.75 7.15 21.85
CA ARG A 168 11.26 8.51 21.58
C ARG A 168 11.25 8.88 20.09
N THR A 169 11.43 7.89 19.21
CA THR A 169 11.35 8.12 17.78
C THR A 169 9.92 8.41 17.35
N MET A 170 8.95 7.68 17.91
CA MET A 170 7.51 7.90 17.66
C MET A 170 7.04 9.29 18.12
N GLU A 171 7.68 9.90 19.13
CA GLU A 171 7.41 11.29 19.57
C GLU A 171 7.88 12.35 18.57
N GLN A 172 8.79 12.00 17.64
CA GLN A 172 9.42 12.94 16.73
C GLN A 172 8.87 12.84 15.31
N ILE A 173 8.45 11.67 14.89
CA ILE A 173 7.94 11.42 13.53
C ILE A 173 6.43 11.68 13.47
N VAL A 174 5.99 12.32 12.39
CA VAL A 174 4.57 12.64 12.15
C VAL A 174 4.17 12.11 10.78
N GLY A 175 3.03 11.44 10.71
CA GLY A 175 2.49 10.85 9.48
C GLY A 175 2.07 9.41 9.68
N ALA A 176 1.95 8.68 8.57
CA ALA A 176 1.56 7.27 8.58
C ALA A 176 2.81 6.38 8.66
N TYR A 177 2.80 5.43 9.58
CA TYR A 177 3.84 4.39 9.63
C TYR A 177 3.40 3.10 10.29
N SER A 178 3.65 1.99 9.61
CA SER A 178 3.71 0.65 10.18
C SER A 178 5.14 0.16 10.03
N LEU A 179 5.81 -0.06 11.14
CA LEU A 179 7.24 -0.42 11.20
C LEU A 179 7.41 -1.86 11.64
N VAL A 180 8.34 -2.56 10.98
CA VAL A 180 8.93 -3.80 11.49
C VAL A 180 10.44 -3.60 11.60
N ILE A 181 10.95 -3.73 12.83
CA ILE A 181 12.36 -3.49 13.16
C ILE A 181 12.93 -4.78 13.71
N MET A 182 14.01 -5.25 13.11
CA MET A 182 14.75 -6.41 13.59
C MET A 182 16.10 -5.96 14.13
N THR A 183 16.43 -6.38 15.35
CA THR A 183 17.74 -6.19 15.99
C THR A 183 18.44 -7.54 16.14
N HIS A 184 19.59 -7.58 16.78
CA HIS A 184 20.30 -8.82 17.06
C HIS A 184 19.53 -9.80 17.97
N THR A 185 18.55 -9.33 18.78
CA THR A 185 17.80 -10.19 19.72
C THR A 185 16.29 -10.02 19.69
N LYS A 186 15.76 -9.01 19.01
CA LYS A 186 14.35 -8.64 19.09
C LYS A 186 13.77 -8.35 17.72
N LEU A 187 12.53 -8.78 17.53
CA LEU A 187 11.67 -8.36 16.46
C LEU A 187 10.60 -7.41 17.02
N ILE A 188 10.48 -6.23 16.46
CA ILE A 188 9.62 -5.16 16.98
C ILE A 188 8.67 -4.71 15.89
N ALA A 189 7.39 -4.61 16.21
CA ALA A 189 6.38 -3.97 15.38
C ALA A 189 5.92 -2.68 16.07
N ALA A 190 5.76 -1.59 15.32
CA ALA A 190 5.22 -0.33 15.83
C ALA A 190 4.27 0.28 14.81
N ARG A 191 3.14 0.81 15.29
CA ARG A 191 2.12 1.44 14.46
C ARG A 191 1.90 2.88 14.89
N ASP A 192 1.68 3.79 13.93
CA ASP A 192 1.44 5.20 14.23
C ASP A 192 0.22 5.39 15.15
N PRO A 193 0.13 6.52 15.91
CA PRO A 193 -0.95 6.77 16.86
C PRO A 193 -2.35 6.90 16.25
N ASN A 194 -2.45 7.22 14.95
CA ASN A 194 -3.71 7.23 14.21
C ASN A 194 -4.08 5.86 13.64
N GLY A 195 -3.09 4.96 13.46
CA GLY A 195 -3.29 3.64 12.86
C GLY A 195 -3.62 3.71 11.37
N PHE A 196 -3.00 4.63 10.62
CA PHE A 196 -3.29 4.83 9.20
C PHE A 196 -3.12 3.56 8.38
N ARG A 197 -2.00 2.83 8.59
CA ARG A 197 -1.71 1.60 7.85
C ARG A 197 -1.97 0.37 8.69
N PRO A 198 -2.45 -0.72 8.08
CA PRO A 198 -2.70 -1.95 8.81
C PRO A 198 -1.38 -2.59 9.25
N LEU A 199 -1.42 -3.26 10.40
CA LEU A 199 -0.35 -4.09 10.92
C LEU A 199 -0.96 -5.10 11.87
N CYS A 200 -0.71 -6.39 11.68
CA CYS A 200 -1.30 -7.45 12.47
C CYS A 200 -0.26 -8.40 13.06
N ILE A 201 -0.70 -9.17 14.05
CA ILE A 201 0.09 -10.14 14.81
C ILE A 201 -0.44 -11.53 14.51
N GLY A 202 0.47 -12.44 14.16
CA GLY A 202 0.22 -13.87 14.05
C GLY A 202 1.07 -14.68 15.02
N GLN A 203 0.54 -15.80 15.48
CA GLN A 203 1.25 -16.79 16.28
C GLN A 203 1.60 -17.98 15.41
N LEU A 204 2.87 -18.38 15.41
CA LEU A 204 3.33 -19.59 14.71
C LEU A 204 2.69 -20.84 15.30
N PRO A 205 2.58 -21.94 14.52
CA PRO A 205 2.10 -23.21 15.02
C PRO A 205 2.86 -23.63 16.29
N ASP A 206 2.18 -24.34 17.18
CA ASP A 206 2.73 -24.82 18.46
C ASP A 206 3.24 -23.74 19.43
N GLY A 207 2.93 -22.46 19.13
CA GLY A 207 3.39 -21.34 19.95
C GLY A 207 4.89 -21.08 19.87
N SER A 208 5.58 -21.60 18.84
CA SER A 208 7.03 -21.50 18.67
C SER A 208 7.52 -20.07 18.47
N GLY A 209 6.65 -19.15 18.04
CA GLY A 209 7.04 -17.78 17.76
C GLY A 209 5.90 -16.89 17.27
N TRP A 210 6.31 -15.76 16.69
CA TRP A 210 5.40 -14.66 16.31
C TRP A 210 5.74 -14.12 14.93
N ALA A 211 4.71 -13.67 14.24
CA ALA A 211 4.86 -12.96 12.98
C ALA A 211 4.12 -11.62 13.02
N PHE A 212 4.64 -10.62 12.32
CA PHE A 212 4.03 -9.31 12.09
C PHE A 212 3.87 -9.10 10.59
N ALA A 213 2.73 -8.61 10.15
CA ALA A 213 2.45 -8.42 8.74
C ALA A 213 1.56 -7.20 8.50
N SER A 214 1.69 -6.57 7.34
CA SER A 214 0.72 -5.55 6.90
C SER A 214 -0.68 -6.11 6.77
N GLU A 215 -0.83 -7.37 6.31
CA GLU A 215 -2.13 -8.02 6.11
C GLU A 215 -2.12 -9.46 6.61
N SER A 216 -3.30 -9.95 7.04
CA SER A 216 -3.49 -11.31 7.54
C SER A 216 -3.19 -12.38 6.49
N CYS A 217 -3.40 -12.08 5.19
CA CYS A 217 -3.08 -13.01 4.11
C CYS A 217 -1.60 -13.44 4.07
N ALA A 218 -0.68 -12.61 4.59
CA ALA A 218 0.73 -12.98 4.73
C ALA A 218 0.97 -13.91 5.91
N LEU A 219 0.15 -13.81 6.97
CA LEU A 219 0.17 -14.76 8.09
C LEU A 219 -0.31 -16.13 7.62
N ASP A 220 -1.40 -16.17 6.84
CA ASP A 220 -1.94 -17.42 6.27
C ASP A 220 -0.91 -18.10 5.38
N ALA A 221 -0.17 -17.33 4.56
CA ALA A 221 0.85 -17.85 3.67
C ALA A 221 2.02 -18.57 4.41
N VAL A 222 2.25 -18.25 5.68
CA VAL A 222 3.27 -18.88 6.53
C VAL A 222 2.68 -19.84 7.57
N GLY A 223 1.36 -20.07 7.54
CA GLY A 223 0.65 -20.93 8.48
C GLY A 223 0.56 -20.35 9.90
N ALA A 224 0.76 -19.06 10.07
CA ALA A 224 0.60 -18.38 11.36
C ALA A 224 -0.88 -18.05 11.61
N ARG A 225 -1.36 -18.36 12.81
CA ARG A 225 -2.72 -18.02 13.22
C ARG A 225 -2.83 -16.51 13.51
N PHE A 226 -3.74 -15.81 12.85
CA PHE A 226 -4.07 -14.42 13.18
C PHE A 226 -4.49 -14.30 14.66
N VAL A 227 -3.93 -13.35 15.38
CA VAL A 227 -4.24 -13.07 16.79
C VAL A 227 -5.05 -11.79 16.91
N ARG A 228 -4.55 -10.67 16.38
CA ARG A 228 -5.18 -9.36 16.38
C ARG A 228 -4.38 -8.36 15.56
N ASP A 229 -4.97 -7.22 15.29
CA ASP A 229 -4.25 -6.05 14.81
C ASP A 229 -3.35 -5.43 15.90
N VAL A 230 -2.26 -4.79 15.51
CA VAL A 230 -1.47 -3.92 16.38
C VAL A 230 -2.28 -2.64 16.59
N LEU A 231 -2.48 -2.25 17.86
CA LEU A 231 -3.26 -1.06 18.18
C LEU A 231 -2.55 0.22 17.69
N PRO A 232 -3.30 1.28 17.33
CA PRO A 232 -2.70 2.60 17.06
C PRO A 232 -1.84 3.06 18.24
N GLY A 233 -0.59 3.46 17.95
CA GLY A 233 0.39 3.88 18.95
C GLY A 233 1.03 2.73 19.75
N GLU A 234 0.74 1.46 19.43
CA GLU A 234 1.31 0.31 20.14
C GLU A 234 2.67 -0.08 19.55
N ILE A 235 3.58 -0.47 20.43
CA ILE A 235 4.82 -1.17 20.12
C ILE A 235 4.70 -2.59 20.64
N VAL A 236 4.97 -3.57 19.79
CA VAL A 236 4.94 -5.00 20.12
C VAL A 236 6.34 -5.57 19.92
N VAL A 237 6.83 -6.29 20.91
CA VAL A 237 8.19 -6.86 20.92
C VAL A 237 8.09 -8.37 21.07
N ALA A 238 8.70 -9.09 20.15
CA ALA A 238 8.91 -10.55 20.20
C ALA A 238 10.38 -10.85 20.42
N ASP A 239 10.69 -11.61 21.46
CA ASP A 239 12.03 -12.09 21.77
C ASP A 239 11.98 -13.46 22.51
N TYR A 240 13.11 -13.90 23.05
CA TYR A 240 13.21 -15.19 23.76
C TYR A 240 12.30 -15.28 25.01
N THR A 241 11.83 -14.16 25.53
CA THR A 241 10.88 -14.12 26.67
C THR A 241 9.41 -14.23 26.23
N GLY A 242 9.15 -14.19 24.92
CA GLY A 242 7.81 -14.20 24.33
C GLY A 242 7.40 -12.86 23.72
N LEU A 243 6.10 -12.59 23.70
CA LEU A 243 5.50 -11.36 23.18
C LEU A 243 5.17 -10.41 24.32
N ARG A 244 5.57 -9.15 24.22
CA ARG A 244 5.17 -8.08 25.12
C ARG A 244 4.78 -6.81 24.36
N THR A 245 4.03 -5.94 25.01
CA THR A 245 3.48 -4.73 24.40
C THR A 245 3.77 -3.49 25.23
N ILE A 246 3.97 -2.36 24.53
CA ILE A 246 4.16 -1.03 25.11
C ILE A 246 3.11 -0.12 24.50
N ARG A 247 2.30 0.54 25.35
CA ARG A 247 1.12 1.29 24.93
C ARG A 247 1.20 2.78 25.30
N THR A 248 2.40 3.31 25.45
CA THR A 248 2.64 4.71 25.84
C THR A 248 1.96 5.71 24.89
N HIS A 249 1.91 5.39 23.59
CA HIS A 249 1.31 6.26 22.58
C HIS A 249 -0.11 5.86 22.17
N CYS A 250 -0.69 4.80 22.77
CA CYS A 250 -2.06 4.42 22.49
C CYS A 250 -3.05 5.46 23.04
N GLY A 251 -4.04 5.83 22.20
CA GLY A 251 -5.05 6.82 22.58
C GLY A 251 -4.58 8.27 22.62
N THR A 252 -3.36 8.56 22.16
CA THR A 252 -2.84 9.95 22.04
C THR A 252 -3.40 10.67 20.82
N ALA A 253 -3.93 9.94 19.85
CA ALA A 253 -4.61 10.45 18.66
C ALA A 253 -5.89 9.63 18.37
N PRO A 254 -6.85 10.18 17.62
CA PRO A 254 -7.99 9.42 17.15
C PRO A 254 -7.55 8.26 16.24
N HIS A 255 -8.19 7.10 16.38
CA HIS A 255 -7.99 5.99 15.44
C HIS A 255 -8.65 6.36 14.10
N THR A 256 -7.85 6.58 13.06
CA THR A 256 -8.29 7.05 11.73
C THR A 256 -7.57 6.28 10.63
N MET A 257 -7.95 5.03 10.43
CA MET A 257 -7.36 4.16 9.40
C MET A 257 -7.66 4.69 8.00
N CYS A 258 -6.76 4.50 7.05
CA CYS A 258 -7.01 4.80 5.65
C CYS A 258 -8.16 3.94 5.11
N VAL A 259 -9.27 4.57 4.71
CA VAL A 259 -10.43 3.84 4.17
C VAL A 259 -10.11 3.14 2.85
N PHE A 260 -9.11 3.64 2.13
CA PHE A 260 -8.71 3.09 0.83
C PHE A 260 -8.07 1.69 0.92
N GLU A 261 -7.67 1.28 2.12
CA GLU A 261 -7.29 -0.11 2.38
C GLU A 261 -8.44 -1.08 2.06
N TYR A 262 -9.68 -0.73 2.44
CA TYR A 262 -10.85 -1.54 2.08
C TYR A 262 -11.25 -1.39 0.62
N ILE A 263 -11.16 -0.20 0.05
CA ILE A 263 -11.60 0.07 -1.32
C ILE A 263 -10.70 -0.65 -2.33
N TYR A 264 -9.36 -0.55 -2.15
CA TYR A 264 -8.43 -0.96 -3.20
C TYR A 264 -7.23 -1.78 -2.72
N PHE A 265 -6.45 -1.32 -1.69
CA PHE A 265 -5.12 -1.85 -1.44
C PHE A 265 -5.11 -3.28 -0.94
N ALA A 266 -5.89 -3.59 0.10
CA ALA A 266 -5.82 -4.89 0.75
C ALA A 266 -6.44 -5.99 -0.11
N ARG A 267 -5.94 -7.21 0.05
CA ARG A 267 -6.52 -8.38 -0.57
C ARG A 267 -7.91 -8.67 0.01
N PRO A 268 -8.86 -9.17 -0.80
CA PRO A 268 -10.21 -9.46 -0.33
C PRO A 268 -10.29 -10.44 0.84
N ASP A 269 -9.36 -11.38 0.92
CA ASP A 269 -9.28 -12.39 1.98
C ASP A 269 -8.60 -11.90 3.28
N SER A 270 -8.08 -10.68 3.30
CA SER A 270 -7.46 -10.08 4.49
C SER A 270 -8.51 -9.62 5.50
N ILE A 271 -8.18 -9.75 6.80
CA ILE A 271 -8.93 -9.20 7.92
C ILE A 271 -8.17 -7.99 8.44
N ILE A 272 -8.82 -6.83 8.49
CA ILE A 272 -8.28 -5.57 9.01
C ILE A 272 -9.29 -5.00 9.99
N GLU A 273 -8.87 -4.60 11.19
CA GLU A 273 -9.72 -4.04 12.24
C GLU A 273 -11.01 -4.86 12.47
N GLY A 274 -10.88 -6.20 12.40
CA GLY A 274 -11.99 -7.14 12.61
C GLY A 274 -12.96 -7.30 11.45
N THR A 275 -12.76 -6.63 10.32
CA THR A 275 -13.61 -6.73 9.13
C THR A 275 -12.85 -7.39 7.98
N CYS A 276 -13.48 -8.39 7.34
CA CYS A 276 -12.98 -8.96 6.09
C CYS A 276 -13.10 -7.92 4.96
N VAL A 277 -12.04 -7.74 4.18
CA VAL A 277 -12.03 -6.76 3.07
C VAL A 277 -13.09 -7.08 2.03
N HIS A 278 -13.30 -8.38 1.74
CA HIS A 278 -14.39 -8.84 0.87
C HIS A 278 -15.76 -8.34 1.34
N ASP A 279 -16.07 -8.47 2.63
CA ASP A 279 -17.36 -8.02 3.19
C ASP A 279 -17.52 -6.50 3.10
N ALA A 280 -16.45 -5.74 3.35
CA ALA A 280 -16.46 -4.29 3.19
C ALA A 280 -16.73 -3.87 1.73
N ARG A 281 -16.14 -4.56 0.75
CA ARG A 281 -16.40 -4.30 -0.67
C ARG A 281 -17.80 -4.72 -1.10
N LEU A 282 -18.32 -5.83 -0.58
CA LEU A 282 -19.74 -6.19 -0.78
C LEU A 282 -20.67 -5.09 -0.27
N GLN A 283 -20.35 -4.52 0.91
CA GLN A 283 -21.14 -3.45 1.50
C GLN A 283 -21.07 -2.16 0.65
N ALA A 284 -19.90 -1.81 0.08
CA ALA A 284 -19.77 -0.70 -0.86
C ALA A 284 -20.71 -0.87 -2.06
N GLY A 285 -20.78 -2.07 -2.62
CA GLY A 285 -21.68 -2.38 -3.73
C GLY A 285 -23.15 -2.23 -3.35
N ARG A 286 -23.56 -2.65 -2.14
CA ARG A 286 -24.92 -2.47 -1.64
C ARG A 286 -25.29 -0.98 -1.57
N PHE A 287 -24.44 -0.18 -0.93
CA PHE A 287 -24.66 1.26 -0.82
C PHE A 287 -24.74 1.93 -2.20
N LEU A 288 -23.88 1.54 -3.15
CA LEU A 288 -23.94 2.05 -4.52
C LEU A 288 -25.27 1.73 -5.22
N ALA A 289 -25.83 0.54 -4.99
CA ALA A 289 -27.13 0.18 -5.56
C ALA A 289 -28.28 1.00 -4.96
N GLN A 290 -28.19 1.34 -3.68
CA GLN A 290 -29.15 2.19 -2.97
C GLN A 290 -29.05 3.66 -3.41
N GLU A 291 -27.82 4.21 -3.51
CA GLU A 291 -27.58 5.61 -3.90
C GLU A 291 -27.84 5.86 -5.40
N HIS A 292 -27.49 4.91 -6.24
CA HIS A 292 -27.50 5.07 -7.70
C HIS A 292 -28.19 3.88 -8.40
N PRO A 293 -29.48 3.65 -8.14
CA PRO A 293 -30.24 2.60 -8.82
C PRO A 293 -30.34 2.91 -10.33
N VAL A 294 -30.37 1.87 -11.14
CA VAL A 294 -30.56 1.99 -12.59
C VAL A 294 -31.18 0.73 -13.15
N GLU A 295 -31.96 0.85 -14.21
CA GLU A 295 -32.43 -0.29 -14.97
C GLU A 295 -31.32 -0.81 -15.90
N ALA A 296 -30.90 -2.06 -15.68
CA ALA A 296 -29.86 -2.70 -16.48
C ALA A 296 -30.09 -4.21 -16.58
N ASP A 297 -29.36 -4.86 -17.49
CA ASP A 297 -29.52 -6.25 -17.79
C ASP A 297 -28.43 -7.13 -17.14
N VAL A 298 -27.30 -6.53 -16.77
CA VAL A 298 -26.18 -7.23 -16.13
C VAL A 298 -25.30 -6.27 -15.32
N VAL A 299 -24.83 -6.73 -14.17
CA VAL A 299 -23.78 -6.07 -13.37
C VAL A 299 -22.46 -6.79 -13.59
N ILE A 300 -21.40 -6.04 -13.85
CA ILE A 300 -20.03 -6.56 -14.00
C ILE A 300 -19.06 -5.73 -13.16
N GLY A 301 -17.94 -6.32 -12.72
CA GLY A 301 -16.87 -5.61 -12.02
C GLY A 301 -15.64 -5.39 -12.90
N ALA A 302 -14.96 -4.26 -12.69
CA ALA A 302 -13.62 -4.06 -13.21
C ALA A 302 -12.62 -4.92 -12.42
N PRO A 303 -11.84 -5.79 -13.08
CA PRO A 303 -10.89 -6.65 -12.37
C PRO A 303 -9.64 -5.88 -11.86
N ASP A 304 -9.14 -6.13 -10.63
CA ASP A 304 -9.63 -7.13 -9.66
C ASP A 304 -10.49 -6.48 -8.56
N SER A 305 -10.30 -5.19 -8.26
CA SER A 305 -10.86 -4.44 -7.11
C SER A 305 -12.38 -4.22 -7.17
N GLY A 306 -12.94 -4.04 -8.37
CA GLY A 306 -14.38 -3.82 -8.57
C GLY A 306 -15.25 -5.08 -8.48
N LEU A 307 -14.67 -6.30 -8.42
CA LEU A 307 -15.43 -7.54 -8.50
C LEU A 307 -16.36 -7.75 -7.31
N ASP A 308 -15.87 -7.56 -6.10
CA ASP A 308 -16.65 -7.76 -4.87
C ASP A 308 -17.75 -6.70 -4.74
N ALA A 309 -17.44 -5.44 -5.04
CA ALA A 309 -18.43 -4.38 -5.04
C ALA A 309 -19.52 -4.60 -6.10
N ALA A 310 -19.16 -5.11 -7.29
CA ALA A 310 -20.14 -5.50 -8.31
C ALA A 310 -21.06 -6.62 -7.83
N LEU A 311 -20.53 -7.61 -7.13
CA LEU A 311 -21.33 -8.67 -6.52
C LEU A 311 -22.28 -8.12 -5.47
N GLY A 312 -21.83 -7.17 -4.63
CA GLY A 312 -22.67 -6.47 -3.66
C GLY A 312 -23.80 -5.68 -4.32
N TYR A 313 -23.47 -4.92 -5.38
CA TYR A 313 -24.44 -4.17 -6.18
C TYR A 313 -25.50 -5.10 -6.80
N ALA A 314 -25.08 -6.20 -7.41
CA ALA A 314 -25.98 -7.16 -8.03
C ALA A 314 -26.94 -7.81 -7.02
N LYS A 315 -26.44 -8.19 -5.83
CA LYS A 315 -27.28 -8.76 -4.77
C LYS A 315 -28.35 -7.78 -4.27
N GLU A 316 -28.01 -6.51 -4.13
CA GLU A 316 -28.91 -5.47 -3.61
C GLU A 316 -29.93 -5.04 -4.68
N SER A 317 -29.48 -4.81 -5.90
CA SER A 317 -30.35 -4.35 -7.01
C SER A 317 -31.23 -5.45 -7.63
N GLY A 318 -30.89 -6.73 -7.41
CA GLY A 318 -31.53 -7.86 -8.07
C GLY A 318 -31.14 -8.05 -9.55
N ILE A 319 -30.26 -7.19 -10.09
CA ILE A 319 -29.75 -7.33 -11.46
C ILE A 319 -28.72 -8.46 -11.50
N PRO A 320 -28.79 -9.39 -12.49
CA PRO A 320 -27.86 -10.52 -12.55
C PRO A 320 -26.39 -10.09 -12.61
N TYR A 321 -25.52 -10.74 -11.82
CA TYR A 321 -24.08 -10.60 -11.93
C TYR A 321 -23.53 -11.40 -13.11
N GLY A 322 -22.59 -10.82 -13.86
CA GLY A 322 -21.91 -11.50 -14.97
C GLY A 322 -20.40 -11.22 -14.98
N VAL A 323 -19.63 -12.12 -15.58
CA VAL A 323 -18.20 -11.88 -15.84
C VAL A 323 -18.09 -11.12 -17.15
N GLY A 324 -17.84 -9.80 -17.07
CA GLY A 324 -17.76 -8.93 -18.24
C GLY A 324 -16.36 -8.78 -18.81
N PHE A 325 -15.33 -9.08 -18.02
CA PHE A 325 -13.93 -8.99 -18.42
C PHE A 325 -13.14 -10.24 -18.10
N ILE A 326 -12.12 -10.48 -18.89
CA ILE A 326 -11.02 -11.41 -18.57
C ILE A 326 -9.71 -10.67 -18.53
N LYS A 327 -8.98 -10.81 -17.40
CA LYS A 327 -7.64 -10.27 -17.22
C LYS A 327 -6.61 -11.35 -17.53
N ASN A 328 -5.67 -11.05 -18.40
CA ASN A 328 -4.56 -11.95 -18.68
C ASN A 328 -3.57 -11.94 -17.51
N LYS A 329 -3.56 -13.04 -16.73
CA LYS A 329 -2.72 -13.20 -15.53
C LYS A 329 -1.22 -13.36 -15.84
N TYR A 330 -0.88 -13.67 -17.10
CA TYR A 330 0.51 -13.87 -17.53
C TYR A 330 1.19 -12.58 -17.99
N VAL A 331 0.45 -11.49 -18.13
CA VAL A 331 1.01 -10.17 -18.51
C VAL A 331 1.28 -9.38 -17.23
N GLY A 332 2.55 -9.32 -16.83
CA GLY A 332 3.01 -8.48 -15.73
C GLY A 332 2.91 -6.97 -16.04
N ARG A 333 3.05 -6.12 -14.99
CA ARG A 333 3.08 -4.65 -15.15
C ARG A 333 4.32 -4.12 -15.86
N THR A 334 5.37 -4.92 -16.00
CA THR A 334 6.65 -4.59 -16.63
C THR A 334 6.60 -4.43 -18.15
N PHE A 335 5.48 -4.70 -18.82
CA PHE A 335 5.30 -4.49 -20.25
C PHE A 335 5.05 -3.00 -20.59
N ILE A 336 5.96 -2.11 -20.18
CA ILE A 336 5.94 -0.69 -20.57
C ILE A 336 6.88 -0.53 -21.76
N GLN A 337 6.32 -0.45 -22.97
CA GLN A 337 7.07 -0.15 -24.17
C GLN A 337 6.86 1.31 -24.61
N GLY A 338 7.90 1.91 -25.21
CA GLY A 338 8.09 3.34 -25.36
C GLY A 338 7.22 4.10 -26.36
N SER A 339 6.31 3.49 -27.13
CA SER A 339 5.46 4.20 -28.11
C SER A 339 3.97 4.09 -27.78
N GLN A 340 3.17 5.10 -28.18
CA GLN A 340 1.73 5.14 -27.93
C GLN A 340 0.97 3.96 -28.56
N ALA A 341 1.35 3.55 -29.77
CA ALA A 341 0.77 2.38 -30.45
C ALA A 341 1.10 1.06 -29.73
N GLN A 342 2.29 0.95 -29.16
CA GLN A 342 2.68 -0.20 -28.33
C GLN A 342 1.97 -0.25 -26.99
N ARG A 343 1.64 0.91 -26.40
CA ARG A 343 0.84 1.03 -25.18
C ARG A 343 -0.61 0.60 -25.39
N GLU A 344 -1.20 0.98 -26.51
CA GLU A 344 -2.56 0.56 -26.89
C GLU A 344 -2.64 -0.94 -27.13
N SER A 345 -1.63 -1.53 -27.77
CA SER A 345 -1.51 -2.98 -27.96
C SER A 345 -1.35 -3.73 -26.64
N SER A 346 -0.52 -3.21 -25.70
CA SER A 346 -0.26 -3.83 -24.40
C SER A 346 -1.51 -3.94 -23.53
N VAL A 347 -2.44 -2.98 -23.62
CA VAL A 347 -3.68 -3.03 -22.85
C VAL A 347 -4.68 -4.00 -23.43
N ARG A 348 -4.79 -4.14 -24.76
CA ARG A 348 -5.63 -5.19 -25.38
C ARG A 348 -5.17 -6.60 -24.98
N ILE A 349 -3.86 -6.80 -24.74
CA ILE A 349 -3.33 -8.08 -24.25
C ILE A 349 -3.70 -8.32 -22.78
N LYS A 350 -3.88 -7.26 -22.00
CA LYS A 350 -4.05 -7.32 -20.54
C LYS A 350 -5.52 -7.50 -20.10
N LEU A 351 -6.45 -6.82 -20.76
CA LEU A 351 -7.87 -6.81 -20.41
C LEU A 351 -8.73 -6.92 -21.65
N ASN A 352 -9.63 -7.90 -21.69
CA ASN A 352 -10.59 -8.10 -22.79
C ASN A 352 -12.01 -8.18 -22.25
N ALA A 353 -12.96 -7.53 -22.95
CA ALA A 353 -14.38 -7.67 -22.66
C ALA A 353 -14.93 -9.00 -23.22
N ILE A 354 -15.86 -9.59 -22.51
CA ILE A 354 -16.54 -10.83 -22.92
C ILE A 354 -17.84 -10.47 -23.63
N SER A 355 -17.81 -10.47 -24.98
CA SER A 355 -18.94 -10.03 -25.81
C SER A 355 -20.25 -10.80 -25.52
N SER A 356 -20.19 -12.10 -25.27
CA SER A 356 -21.39 -12.90 -24.93
C SER A 356 -22.07 -12.44 -23.62
N THR A 357 -21.35 -11.80 -22.74
CA THR A 357 -21.91 -11.24 -21.49
C THR A 357 -22.54 -9.87 -21.72
N VAL A 358 -21.95 -9.01 -22.57
CA VAL A 358 -22.28 -7.57 -22.63
C VAL A 358 -22.99 -7.14 -23.92
N ALA A 359 -22.85 -7.89 -25.02
CA ALA A 359 -23.41 -7.45 -26.31
C ALA A 359 -24.94 -7.29 -26.27
N GLY A 360 -25.43 -6.14 -26.76
CA GLY A 360 -26.83 -5.75 -26.79
C GLY A 360 -27.45 -5.42 -25.43
N LYS A 361 -26.69 -5.44 -24.35
CA LYS A 361 -27.18 -5.23 -22.98
C LYS A 361 -26.87 -3.84 -22.43
N ARG A 362 -27.70 -3.41 -21.48
CA ARG A 362 -27.44 -2.30 -20.57
C ARG A 362 -26.59 -2.86 -19.43
N VAL A 363 -25.38 -2.33 -19.25
CA VAL A 363 -24.37 -2.87 -18.35
C VAL A 363 -24.15 -1.92 -17.18
N VAL A 364 -24.24 -2.40 -15.94
CA VAL A 364 -23.65 -1.69 -14.78
C VAL A 364 -22.22 -2.16 -14.65
N LEU A 365 -21.26 -1.25 -14.83
CA LEU A 365 -19.85 -1.47 -14.56
C LEU A 365 -19.51 -0.88 -13.18
N VAL A 366 -19.04 -1.72 -12.26
CA VAL A 366 -18.57 -1.28 -10.94
C VAL A 366 -17.05 -1.29 -10.90
N ASP A 367 -16.44 -0.19 -10.42
CA ASP A 367 -15.02 -0.03 -10.27
C ASP A 367 -14.69 0.60 -8.90
N ASP A 368 -13.41 0.62 -8.51
CA ASP A 368 -12.98 1.16 -7.21
C ASP A 368 -12.92 2.71 -7.20
N SER A 369 -12.36 3.33 -8.23
CA SER A 369 -12.03 4.76 -8.22
C SER A 369 -11.80 5.34 -9.62
N ILE A 370 -11.94 6.65 -9.76
CA ILE A 370 -11.48 7.43 -10.91
C ILE A 370 -10.49 8.49 -10.42
N VAL A 371 -9.24 8.43 -10.91
CA VAL A 371 -8.20 9.42 -10.59
C VAL A 371 -8.01 10.40 -11.75
N ARG A 372 -7.55 9.92 -12.92
CA ARG A 372 -7.32 10.72 -14.13
C ARG A 372 -8.37 10.52 -15.23
N GLY A 373 -9.20 9.50 -15.10
CA GLY A 373 -10.26 9.16 -16.07
C GLY A 373 -9.82 8.41 -17.33
N THR A 374 -8.54 8.35 -17.65
CA THR A 374 -8.02 7.71 -18.88
C THR A 374 -8.26 6.19 -18.90
N THR A 375 -7.97 5.51 -17.79
CA THR A 375 -8.24 4.08 -17.64
C THR A 375 -9.74 3.78 -17.73
N SER A 376 -10.57 4.58 -17.07
CA SER A 376 -12.03 4.46 -17.05
C SER A 376 -12.62 4.60 -18.46
N ALA A 377 -12.24 5.65 -19.20
CA ALA A 377 -12.65 5.85 -20.58
C ALA A 377 -12.31 4.66 -21.48
N ARG A 378 -11.12 4.09 -21.28
CA ARG A 378 -10.67 2.92 -22.03
C ARG A 378 -11.45 1.65 -21.69
N THR A 379 -11.72 1.43 -20.40
CA THR A 379 -12.51 0.27 -19.93
C THR A 379 -13.94 0.34 -20.50
N ILE A 380 -14.56 1.53 -20.48
CA ILE A 380 -15.89 1.75 -21.07
C ILE A 380 -15.86 1.54 -22.58
N LYS A 381 -14.82 2.04 -23.26
CA LYS A 381 -14.64 1.82 -24.70
C LYS A 381 -14.55 0.33 -25.05
N LEU A 382 -13.84 -0.48 -24.26
CA LEU A 382 -13.77 -1.93 -24.48
C LEU A 382 -15.15 -2.60 -24.43
N LEU A 383 -16.03 -2.16 -23.51
CA LEU A 383 -17.41 -2.66 -23.43
C LEU A 383 -18.25 -2.22 -24.65
N ARG A 384 -18.09 -0.97 -25.09
CA ARG A 384 -18.76 -0.45 -26.29
C ARG A 384 -18.32 -1.24 -27.54
N ASP A 385 -17.02 -1.43 -27.69
CA ASP A 385 -16.44 -2.19 -28.82
C ASP A 385 -16.90 -3.67 -28.79
N ALA A 386 -17.20 -4.22 -27.60
CA ALA A 386 -17.79 -5.55 -27.43
C ALA A 386 -19.31 -5.61 -27.61
N GLY A 387 -19.96 -4.48 -27.95
CA GLY A 387 -21.37 -4.38 -28.29
C GLY A 387 -22.31 -4.02 -27.13
N ALA A 388 -21.83 -3.52 -26.01
CA ALA A 388 -22.70 -3.01 -24.92
C ALA A 388 -23.57 -1.86 -25.42
N LYS A 389 -24.90 -1.94 -25.14
CA LYS A 389 -25.88 -0.93 -25.54
C LYS A 389 -25.75 0.32 -24.68
N GLU A 390 -25.67 0.15 -23.37
CA GLU A 390 -25.48 1.20 -22.38
C GLU A 390 -24.43 0.75 -21.35
N VAL A 391 -23.68 1.73 -20.78
CA VAL A 391 -22.71 1.50 -19.71
C VAL A 391 -22.95 2.48 -18.59
N HIS A 392 -23.50 1.98 -17.49
CA HIS A 392 -23.74 2.73 -16.25
C HIS A 392 -22.57 2.51 -15.30
N TYR A 393 -21.76 3.54 -15.07
CA TYR A 393 -20.53 3.41 -14.29
C TYR A 393 -20.75 3.75 -12.82
N ARG A 394 -20.32 2.86 -11.93
CA ARG A 394 -20.50 2.96 -10.47
C ARG A 394 -19.15 2.82 -9.79
N ILE A 395 -18.82 3.79 -8.96
CA ILE A 395 -17.50 3.90 -8.31
C ILE A 395 -17.66 3.71 -6.81
N SER A 396 -16.98 2.69 -6.25
CA SER A 396 -17.08 2.33 -4.84
C SER A 396 -16.27 3.23 -3.89
N ALA A 397 -15.80 4.38 -4.40
CA ALA A 397 -15.21 5.47 -3.63
C ALA A 397 -15.88 6.80 -3.95
N PRO A 398 -15.77 7.81 -3.08
CA PRO A 398 -16.05 9.21 -3.43
C PRO A 398 -15.06 9.74 -4.47
N PRO A 399 -15.35 10.89 -5.13
CA PRO A 399 -14.39 11.53 -6.03
C PRO A 399 -13.09 11.92 -5.32
N PHE A 400 -11.94 11.60 -5.92
CA PHE A 400 -10.64 12.09 -5.47
C PHE A 400 -10.48 13.56 -5.82
N ALA A 401 -10.52 14.42 -4.81
CA ALA A 401 -10.39 15.87 -4.97
C ALA A 401 -9.09 16.45 -4.39
N HIS A 402 -8.36 15.68 -3.58
CA HIS A 402 -7.16 16.13 -2.87
C HIS A 402 -6.04 15.09 -2.90
N PRO A 403 -4.75 15.50 -2.84
CA PRO A 403 -3.62 14.57 -2.78
C PRO A 403 -3.61 13.76 -1.48
N CYS A 404 -2.87 12.67 -1.45
CA CYS A 404 -2.61 11.90 -0.23
C CYS A 404 -1.21 12.18 0.30
N TYR A 405 -1.10 12.40 1.62
CA TYR A 405 0.19 12.63 2.29
C TYR A 405 0.67 11.44 3.13
N PHE A 406 -0.10 10.35 3.18
CA PHE A 406 0.10 9.23 4.10
C PHE A 406 0.52 7.93 3.42
N GLY A 407 0.97 8.00 2.17
CA GLY A 407 1.59 6.88 1.49
C GLY A 407 0.84 6.35 0.27
N THR A 408 -0.30 6.95 -0.14
CA THR A 408 -0.92 6.66 -1.44
C THR A 408 -0.32 7.60 -2.50
N ASP A 409 0.12 7.07 -3.63
CA ASP A 409 0.62 7.86 -4.76
C ASP A 409 -0.54 8.51 -5.52
N ILE A 410 -1.19 9.46 -4.86
CA ILE A 410 -2.16 10.37 -5.51
C ILE A 410 -1.41 11.66 -5.79
N PRO A 411 -1.19 11.97 -7.08
CA PRO A 411 -0.36 13.09 -7.49
C PRO A 411 -0.96 14.44 -7.11
N ASP A 412 -0.33 15.50 -7.60
CA ASP A 412 -0.82 16.88 -7.48
C ASP A 412 -2.30 17.00 -7.86
N GLU A 413 -3.02 17.93 -7.23
CA GLU A 413 -4.43 18.26 -7.53
C GLU A 413 -4.70 18.46 -9.02
N LYS A 414 -3.71 18.95 -9.78
CA LYS A 414 -3.78 19.16 -11.24
C LYS A 414 -4.03 17.88 -12.04
N ASP A 415 -3.65 16.73 -11.50
CA ASP A 415 -3.78 15.43 -12.15
C ASP A 415 -5.09 14.72 -11.79
N LEU A 416 -5.84 15.28 -10.81
CA LEU A 416 -7.10 14.71 -10.35
C LEU A 416 -8.25 15.22 -11.19
N ILE A 417 -8.95 14.32 -11.89
CA ILE A 417 -10.07 14.71 -12.77
C ILE A 417 -11.19 15.43 -11.99
N ALA A 418 -11.43 15.03 -10.74
CA ALA A 418 -12.49 15.58 -9.91
C ALA A 418 -12.20 17.00 -9.41
N THR A 419 -10.95 17.50 -9.48
CA THR A 419 -10.61 18.86 -9.06
C THR A 419 -11.06 19.91 -10.08
N GLY A 420 -11.09 19.55 -11.35
CA GLY A 420 -11.42 20.50 -12.44
C GLY A 420 -12.76 20.26 -13.14
N HIS A 421 -13.49 19.16 -12.76
CA HIS A 421 -14.69 18.75 -13.49
C HIS A 421 -15.81 18.32 -12.54
N THR A 422 -17.03 18.65 -12.92
CA THR A 422 -18.24 18.11 -12.28
C THR A 422 -18.42 16.64 -12.60
N VAL A 423 -19.23 15.93 -11.82
CA VAL A 423 -19.55 14.50 -12.06
C VAL A 423 -20.12 14.29 -13.46
N GLU A 424 -20.93 15.24 -13.96
CA GLU A 424 -21.52 15.15 -15.31
C GLU A 424 -20.45 15.32 -16.41
N GLU A 425 -19.50 16.24 -16.23
CA GLU A 425 -18.37 16.39 -17.16
C GLU A 425 -17.47 15.14 -17.15
N ILE A 426 -17.20 14.57 -15.96
CA ILE A 426 -16.44 13.33 -15.85
C ILE A 426 -17.18 12.20 -16.56
N ARG A 427 -18.49 12.08 -16.39
CA ARG A 427 -19.33 11.12 -17.11
C ARG A 427 -19.13 11.21 -18.62
N GLN A 428 -19.16 12.42 -19.17
CA GLN A 428 -18.96 12.67 -20.59
C GLN A 428 -17.54 12.30 -21.04
N ILE A 429 -16.51 12.70 -20.26
CA ILE A 429 -15.10 12.41 -20.55
C ILE A 429 -14.85 10.90 -20.61
N VAL A 430 -15.38 10.13 -19.65
CA VAL A 430 -15.20 8.67 -19.63
C VAL A 430 -16.12 7.93 -20.61
N GLY A 431 -17.17 8.57 -21.15
CA GLY A 431 -18.09 8.02 -22.15
C GLY A 431 -19.15 7.09 -21.58
N ALA A 432 -19.52 7.27 -20.30
CA ALA A 432 -20.59 6.51 -19.65
C ALA A 432 -21.97 7.11 -19.90
N ASP A 433 -23.04 6.29 -19.89
CA ASP A 433 -24.43 6.75 -19.95
C ASP A 433 -24.90 7.35 -18.63
N SER A 434 -24.40 6.82 -17.50
CA SER A 434 -24.56 7.43 -16.19
C SER A 434 -23.33 7.15 -15.32
N LEU A 435 -23.05 8.04 -14.38
CA LEU A 435 -21.95 7.93 -13.42
C LEU A 435 -22.47 8.16 -12.00
N GLY A 436 -22.09 7.28 -11.07
CA GLY A 436 -22.40 7.41 -9.65
C GLY A 436 -21.21 7.04 -8.80
N TYR A 437 -20.88 7.89 -7.83
CA TYR A 437 -19.85 7.67 -6.82
C TYR A 437 -20.48 7.32 -5.47
N LEU A 438 -19.82 6.48 -4.71
CA LEU A 438 -20.22 6.23 -3.33
C LEU A 438 -20.06 7.52 -2.50
N SER A 439 -21.04 7.80 -1.64
CA SER A 439 -21.00 8.98 -0.75
C SER A 439 -19.92 8.84 0.33
N ILE A 440 -19.46 9.99 0.87
CA ILE A 440 -18.55 10.03 2.02
C ILE A 440 -19.20 9.42 3.26
N GLU A 441 -20.51 9.57 3.41
CA GLU A 441 -21.26 8.98 4.51
C GLU A 441 -21.15 7.45 4.48
N HIS A 442 -21.42 6.81 3.36
CA HIS A 442 -21.39 5.37 3.24
C HIS A 442 -19.97 4.79 3.16
N VAL A 443 -19.00 5.51 2.59
CA VAL A 443 -17.62 5.02 2.56
C VAL A 443 -17.04 4.85 3.97
N THR A 444 -17.47 5.66 4.94
CA THR A 444 -17.06 5.51 6.36
C THR A 444 -17.79 4.39 7.09
N GLN A 445 -18.77 3.74 6.47
CA GLN A 445 -19.55 2.64 7.04
C GLN A 445 -19.23 1.27 6.40
N LEU A 446 -18.17 1.17 5.60
CA LEU A 446 -17.80 -0.07 4.91
C LEU A 446 -17.40 -1.18 5.88
N ALA A 447 -16.70 -0.85 6.94
CA ALA A 447 -16.19 -1.81 7.91
C ALA A 447 -17.18 -2.03 9.05
N ILE A 448 -18.14 -2.92 8.85
CA ILE A 448 -19.29 -3.16 9.75
C ILE A 448 -18.86 -3.57 11.16
N HIS A 449 -17.73 -4.26 11.31
CA HIS A 449 -17.23 -4.76 12.59
C HIS A 449 -16.14 -3.89 13.22
N SER A 450 -15.66 -2.90 12.49
CA SER A 450 -14.63 -1.98 12.98
C SER A 450 -15.24 -0.88 13.85
N LYS A 451 -14.50 -0.52 14.91
CA LYS A 451 -14.83 0.63 15.77
C LYS A 451 -13.92 1.83 15.48
N CYS A 452 -13.08 1.75 14.46
CA CYS A 452 -12.19 2.85 14.08
C CYS A 452 -12.92 3.91 13.24
N GLY A 453 -12.45 5.16 13.33
CA GLY A 453 -12.73 6.17 12.33
C GLY A 453 -11.88 5.96 11.07
N PHE A 454 -12.16 6.72 10.02
CA PHE A 454 -11.44 6.63 8.76
C PHE A 454 -10.83 7.95 8.34
N CYS A 455 -9.62 7.90 7.79
CA CYS A 455 -9.04 8.99 7.03
C CYS A 455 -9.73 9.05 5.65
N THR A 456 -10.34 10.18 5.35
CA THR A 456 -10.99 10.50 4.07
C THR A 456 -10.39 11.75 3.43
N GLY A 457 -9.16 12.12 3.81
CA GLY A 457 -8.51 13.36 3.40
C GLY A 457 -8.41 13.53 1.88
N CYS A 458 -8.16 12.46 1.13
CA CYS A 458 -8.12 12.48 -0.34
C CYS A 458 -9.47 12.81 -1.00
N PHE A 459 -10.59 12.66 -0.27
CA PHE A 459 -11.93 13.03 -0.74
C PHE A 459 -12.38 14.38 -0.22
N THR A 460 -12.02 14.73 1.03
CA THR A 460 -12.59 15.88 1.78
C THR A 460 -11.64 17.06 1.98
N GLY A 461 -10.33 16.87 1.80
CA GLY A 461 -9.30 17.83 2.18
C GLY A 461 -9.04 17.93 3.69
N HIS A 462 -9.74 17.16 4.52
CA HIS A 462 -9.57 17.17 5.96
C HIS A 462 -8.68 16.00 6.38
N TYR A 463 -7.48 16.31 6.86
CA TYR A 463 -6.47 15.33 7.22
C TYR A 463 -6.34 15.20 8.75
N PRO A 464 -6.18 13.96 9.29
CA PRO A 464 -6.03 13.75 10.74
C PRO A 464 -4.75 14.34 11.33
N VAL A 465 -3.72 14.51 10.53
CA VAL A 465 -2.46 15.19 10.90
C VAL A 465 -2.13 16.26 9.85
N PRO A 466 -1.33 17.29 10.20
CA PRO A 466 -0.99 18.36 9.27
C PRO A 466 -0.35 17.83 7.97
N ALA A 467 -0.78 18.39 6.84
CA ALA A 467 -0.13 18.20 5.55
C ALA A 467 1.32 18.75 5.59
N PRO A 468 2.23 18.26 4.75
CA PRO A 468 3.59 18.80 4.66
C PRO A 468 3.56 20.29 4.32
N ASN A 469 4.29 21.11 5.09
CA ASN A 469 4.40 22.54 4.81
C ASN A 469 5.28 22.86 3.59
N GLU A 470 6.16 21.93 3.20
CA GLU A 470 7.08 22.05 2.07
C GLU A 470 7.27 20.68 1.40
N THR A 471 7.23 20.67 0.08
CA THR A 471 7.71 19.54 -0.72
C THR A 471 9.19 19.74 -1.00
N MET A 472 10.05 18.93 -0.39
CA MET A 472 11.48 18.95 -0.74
C MET A 472 11.71 18.02 -1.93
N ASP A 473 12.02 18.61 -3.08
CA ASP A 473 12.67 17.89 -4.17
C ASP A 473 14.12 17.59 -3.78
N ILE A 474 14.36 16.39 -3.24
CA ILE A 474 15.72 15.95 -2.89
C ILE A 474 16.42 15.54 -4.18
N VAL A 475 17.20 16.45 -4.73
CA VAL A 475 18.07 16.20 -5.89
C VAL A 475 19.51 16.39 -5.46
N TYR A 476 20.24 15.28 -5.26
CA TYR A 476 21.64 15.32 -4.88
C TYR A 476 22.55 15.81 -6.02
N ASP A 477 22.30 15.31 -7.24
CA ASP A 477 23.12 15.61 -8.40
C ASP A 477 22.31 16.41 -9.43
N LYS A 478 22.56 17.71 -9.54
CA LYS A 478 22.04 18.56 -10.60
C LYS A 478 23.10 18.65 -11.71
N PRO A 479 22.75 18.33 -12.98
CA PRO A 479 23.67 18.52 -14.08
C PRO A 479 24.18 19.97 -14.12
N LEU A 480 25.47 20.18 -14.27
CA LEU A 480 26.09 21.52 -14.31
C LEU A 480 25.44 22.42 -15.39
N SER A 481 24.93 21.84 -16.47
CA SER A 481 24.18 22.54 -17.51
C SER A 481 22.88 23.21 -17.01
N GLN A 482 22.27 22.70 -15.92
CA GLN A 482 21.05 23.29 -15.33
C GLN A 482 21.36 24.36 -14.28
N SER A 483 22.59 24.41 -13.75
CA SER A 483 22.99 25.43 -12.76
C SER A 483 23.28 26.81 -13.38
N GLN A 484 23.52 26.88 -14.70
CA GLN A 484 23.85 28.12 -15.41
C GLN A 484 22.63 28.91 -15.86
N THR A 485 21.42 28.33 -15.84
CA THR A 485 20.19 29.02 -16.32
C THR A 485 19.61 30.00 -15.31
N LYS A 486 19.98 29.92 -14.03
CA LYS A 486 19.50 30.84 -12.96
C LYS A 486 20.36 32.09 -12.73
N LYS A 487 21.49 32.26 -13.44
CA LYS A 487 22.35 33.45 -13.33
C LYS A 487 22.15 34.48 -14.46
N ARG A 488 21.11 34.33 -15.29
CA ARG A 488 20.82 35.23 -16.42
C ARG A 488 19.36 35.74 -16.45
N LEU A 489 18.74 35.91 -15.28
CA LEU A 489 17.50 36.69 -15.15
C LEU A 489 17.63 37.64 -13.99
#